data_8f86b0ba8f642a723e110788bc5354fb
#
_entry.id   8f86b0ba8f642a723e110788bc5354fb
#
_cell.length_a   1.000
_cell.length_b   1.000
_cell.length_c   1.000
_cell.angle_alpha   90.00
_cell.angle_beta   90.00
_cell.angle_gamma   90.00
#
_symmetry.space_group_name_H-M   'P 1'
#
loop_
_entity.id
_entity.type
_entity.pdbx_description
1 polymer ?
#
loop_
_entity_poly.entity_id
_entity_poly.type
_entity_poly.pdbx_seq_one_letter_code
_entity_poly.pdbx_strand_id
1 'polypeptide(L)'
;MRTDHSKLLPLSPATLHLLLALTGGELHGYGIMLEVARQSGGQYKIGPGTLYDNIKKLLKLGLVEEAAQEVSDDPPRRRYRLTEAGSAVLAAETERLTAVLAEARRALRLDEGRQA
;
A
#
# COMPACT_ATOMS: atom_id res chain seq x y z
N MET A 1 -8.66 -10.81 -20.01
CA MET A 1 -8.52 -11.90 -19.04
C MET A 1 -8.30 -11.33 -17.66
N ARG A 2 -9.05 -11.80 -16.69
CA ARG A 2 -8.94 -11.31 -15.33
C ARG A 2 -7.78 -12.00 -14.63
N THR A 3 -6.92 -11.21 -14.00
CA THR A 3 -5.81 -11.74 -13.22
C THR A 3 -6.27 -12.00 -11.79
N ASP A 4 -5.96 -13.18 -11.30
CA ASP A 4 -6.27 -13.55 -9.93
C ASP A 4 -5.14 -13.08 -9.03
N HIS A 5 -5.42 -12.09 -8.19
CA HIS A 5 -4.45 -11.52 -7.28
C HIS A 5 -4.51 -12.12 -5.88
N SER A 6 -5.38 -13.11 -5.65
CA SER A 6 -5.53 -13.70 -4.33
C SER A 6 -4.24 -14.33 -3.81
N LYS A 7 -3.39 -14.80 -4.73
CA LYS A 7 -2.11 -15.41 -4.36
C LYS A 7 -1.12 -14.40 -3.80
N LEU A 8 -1.37 -13.12 -3.99
CA LEU A 8 -0.50 -12.07 -3.47
C LEU A 8 -0.79 -11.76 -2.00
N LEU A 9 -1.91 -12.25 -1.48
CA LEU A 9 -2.33 -11.99 -0.11
C LEU A 9 -1.84 -13.10 0.82
N PRO A 10 -1.50 -12.80 2.07
CA PRO A 10 -1.49 -11.45 2.64
C PRO A 10 -0.31 -10.63 2.12
N LEU A 11 -0.51 -9.33 2.05
CA LEU A 11 0.58 -8.44 1.65
C LEU A 11 1.58 -8.28 2.78
N SER A 12 2.85 -8.11 2.43
CA SER A 12 3.84 -7.74 3.44
C SER A 12 3.51 -6.33 3.96
N PRO A 13 3.96 -5.99 5.17
CA PRO A 13 3.74 -4.63 5.68
C PRO A 13 4.25 -3.56 4.73
N ALA A 14 5.44 -3.76 4.15
CA ALA A 14 6.00 -2.78 3.23
C ALA A 14 5.11 -2.58 2.01
N THR A 15 4.64 -3.66 1.41
CA THR A 15 3.77 -3.58 0.23
C THR A 15 2.44 -2.93 0.58
N LEU A 16 1.84 -3.33 1.69
CA LEU A 16 0.57 -2.76 2.14
C LEU A 16 0.67 -1.25 2.31
N HIS A 17 1.68 -0.81 3.06
CA HIS A 17 1.84 0.63 3.32
C HIS A 17 2.19 1.42 2.07
N LEU A 18 2.96 0.81 1.16
CA LEU A 18 3.30 1.47 -0.08
C LEU A 18 2.07 1.69 -0.96
N LEU A 19 1.24 0.66 -1.11
CA LEU A 19 0.01 0.80 -1.89
C LEU A 19 -0.93 1.81 -1.26
N LEU A 20 -1.06 1.78 0.08
CA LEU A 20 -1.88 2.77 0.79
C LEU A 20 -1.39 4.20 0.54
N ALA A 21 -0.09 4.39 0.54
CA ALA A 21 0.48 5.73 0.34
C ALA A 21 0.10 6.31 -1.03
N LEU A 22 -0.10 5.44 -2.03
CA LEU A 22 -0.39 5.90 -3.40
C LEU A 22 -1.88 6.10 -3.66
N THR A 23 -2.74 5.84 -2.69
CA THR A 23 -4.20 6.00 -2.90
C THR A 23 -4.62 7.45 -3.13
N GLY A 24 -3.83 8.40 -2.64
CA GLY A 24 -4.16 9.81 -2.77
C GLY A 24 -3.66 10.46 -4.06
N GLY A 25 -2.94 9.73 -4.87
CA GLY A 25 -2.40 10.25 -6.12
C GLY A 25 -0.95 9.84 -6.30
N GLU A 26 -0.36 10.32 -7.38
CA GLU A 26 1.02 9.97 -7.68
C GLU A 26 2.00 10.68 -6.78
N LEU A 27 3.09 9.98 -6.45
CA LEU A 27 4.13 10.50 -5.55
C LEU A 27 5.50 10.08 -6.05
N HIS A 28 6.50 10.94 -5.77
CA HIS A 28 7.91 10.58 -5.89
C HIS A 28 8.26 9.59 -4.78
N GLY A 29 9.38 8.89 -4.93
CA GLY A 29 9.83 7.95 -3.90
C GLY A 29 9.92 8.55 -2.50
N TYR A 30 10.51 9.74 -2.39
CA TYR A 30 10.61 10.40 -1.09
C TYR A 30 9.23 10.73 -0.54
N GLY A 31 8.32 11.18 -1.42
CA GLY A 31 6.95 11.46 -1.01
C GLY A 31 6.23 10.22 -0.49
N ILE A 32 6.51 9.05 -1.10
CA ILE A 32 5.94 7.80 -0.61
C ILE A 32 6.43 7.52 0.81
N MET A 33 7.73 7.70 1.07
CA MET A 33 8.28 7.46 2.40
C MET A 33 7.63 8.36 3.45
N LEU A 34 7.42 9.64 3.10
CA LEU A 34 6.77 10.57 4.00
C LEU A 34 5.31 10.19 4.26
N GLU A 35 4.61 9.79 3.20
CA GLU A 35 3.21 9.43 3.33
C GLU A 35 3.01 8.15 4.14
N VAL A 36 3.89 7.16 3.96
CA VAL A 36 3.87 5.94 4.77
C VAL A 36 4.01 6.28 6.25
N ALA A 37 4.96 7.15 6.57
CA ALA A 37 5.16 7.57 7.96
C ALA A 37 3.92 8.29 8.49
N ARG A 38 3.37 9.22 7.70
CA ARG A 38 2.19 9.99 8.08
C ARG A 38 0.99 9.09 8.34
N GLN A 39 0.70 8.19 7.40
CA GLN A 39 -0.49 7.33 7.49
C GLN A 39 -0.43 6.38 8.67
N SER A 40 0.77 5.97 9.06
CA SER A 40 0.95 5.05 10.19
C SER A 40 1.16 5.79 11.52
N GLY A 41 1.07 7.11 11.53
CA GLY A 41 1.34 7.88 12.74
C GLY A 41 2.78 7.72 13.21
N GLY A 42 3.70 7.48 12.30
CA GLY A 42 5.10 7.28 12.60
C GLY A 42 5.45 5.87 13.08
N GLN A 43 4.45 4.99 13.16
CA GLN A 43 4.67 3.62 13.64
C GLN A 43 5.41 2.76 12.62
N TYR A 44 5.22 3.03 11.34
CA TYR A 44 5.89 2.30 10.30
C TYR A 44 6.67 3.26 9.41
N LYS A 45 7.93 2.97 9.20
CA LYS A 45 8.80 3.76 8.35
C LYS A 45 9.50 2.83 7.38
N ILE A 46 9.70 3.32 6.16
CA ILE A 46 10.33 2.54 5.11
C ILE A 46 11.52 3.34 4.58
N GLY A 47 12.68 2.69 4.51
CA GLY A 47 13.88 3.32 3.97
C GLY A 47 13.97 3.18 2.47
N PRO A 48 14.95 3.88 1.84
CA PRO A 48 15.06 3.87 0.38
C PRO A 48 15.27 2.49 -0.23
N GLY A 49 16.09 1.66 0.39
CA GLY A 49 16.36 0.32 -0.14
C GLY A 49 15.10 -0.51 -0.22
N THR A 50 14.39 -0.60 0.90
CA THR A 50 13.14 -1.36 0.95
C THR A 50 12.09 -0.77 0.02
N LEU A 51 12.02 0.57 -0.04
CA LEU A 51 11.08 1.25 -0.92
C LEU A 51 11.30 0.85 -2.37
N TYR A 52 12.52 1.02 -2.87
CA TYR A 52 12.77 0.78 -4.30
C TYR A 52 12.74 -0.69 -4.67
N ASP A 53 13.11 -1.58 -3.75
CA ASP A 53 12.95 -3.01 -3.96
C ASP A 53 11.47 -3.36 -4.14
N ASN A 54 10.61 -2.80 -3.31
CA ASN A 54 9.17 -3.04 -3.41
C ASN A 54 8.57 -2.40 -4.66
N ILE A 55 8.97 -1.17 -4.98
CA ILE A 55 8.49 -0.50 -6.19
C ILE A 55 8.81 -1.35 -7.42
N LYS A 56 10.04 -1.85 -7.50
CA LYS A 56 10.47 -2.67 -8.63
C LYS A 56 9.57 -3.89 -8.78
N LYS A 57 9.27 -4.55 -7.67
CA LYS A 57 8.39 -5.71 -7.66
C LYS A 57 6.98 -5.35 -8.10
N LEU A 58 6.45 -4.23 -7.57
CA LEU A 58 5.09 -3.82 -7.85
C LEU A 58 4.92 -3.35 -9.30
N LEU A 59 5.94 -2.74 -9.87
CA LEU A 59 5.95 -2.40 -11.29
C LEU A 59 5.87 -3.65 -12.14
N LYS A 60 6.64 -4.66 -11.77
CA LYS A 60 6.66 -5.93 -12.49
C LYS A 60 5.31 -6.64 -12.42
N LEU A 61 4.64 -6.54 -11.29
CA LEU A 61 3.32 -7.15 -11.10
C LEU A 61 2.19 -6.32 -11.70
N GLY A 62 2.47 -5.11 -12.15
CA GLY A 62 1.45 -4.25 -12.73
C GLY A 62 0.53 -3.59 -11.70
N LEU A 63 0.93 -3.57 -10.44
CA LEU A 63 0.12 -2.96 -9.37
C LEU A 63 0.40 -1.48 -9.21
N VAL A 64 1.56 -1.04 -9.69
CA VAL A 64 2.01 0.34 -9.68
C VAL A 64 2.56 0.60 -11.07
N GLU A 65 2.46 1.82 -11.52
CA GLU A 65 3.08 2.22 -12.78
C GLU A 65 3.78 3.55 -12.60
N GLU A 66 4.73 3.80 -13.48
CA GLU A 66 5.45 5.05 -13.47
C GLU A 66 4.60 6.09 -14.20
N ALA A 67 4.36 7.22 -13.57
CA ALA A 67 3.60 8.30 -14.19
C ALA A 67 4.50 9.06 -15.15
N ALA A 68 3.90 9.71 -16.15
CA ALA A 68 4.65 10.52 -17.08
C ALA A 68 5.35 11.64 -16.33
N GLN A 69 6.62 11.88 -16.68
CA GLN A 69 7.36 12.99 -16.09
C GLN A 69 6.84 14.31 -16.62
N GLU A 70 6.82 15.30 -15.74
CA GLU A 70 6.48 16.64 -16.15
C GLU A 70 7.73 17.33 -16.70
N VAL A 71 7.51 18.15 -17.73
CA VAL A 71 8.62 18.86 -18.38
C VAL A 71 9.32 19.79 -17.39
N SER A 72 8.57 20.27 -16.40
CA SER A 72 9.11 21.22 -15.42
C SER A 72 9.99 20.58 -14.35
N ASP A 73 10.05 19.25 -14.28
CA ASP A 73 10.91 18.59 -13.28
C ASP A 73 12.38 18.79 -13.59
N ASP A 74 13.10 19.35 -12.66
CA ASP A 74 14.54 19.58 -12.80
C ASP A 74 15.21 19.52 -11.44
N PRO A 75 15.92 18.43 -11.09
CA PRO A 75 16.15 17.27 -11.95
C PRO A 75 14.89 16.41 -12.09
N PRO A 76 14.81 15.62 -13.15
CA PRO A 76 13.68 14.73 -13.33
C PRO A 76 13.54 13.77 -12.17
N ARG A 77 12.33 13.59 -11.71
CA ARG A 77 12.02 12.63 -10.65
C ARG A 77 10.97 11.66 -11.11
N ARG A 78 11.17 10.41 -10.78
CA ARG A 78 10.21 9.38 -11.11
C ARG A 78 9.04 9.45 -10.13
N ARG A 79 7.85 9.51 -10.69
CA ARG A 79 6.62 9.46 -9.91
C ARG A 79 5.94 8.15 -10.19
N TYR A 80 5.26 7.66 -9.18
CA TYR A 80 4.58 6.38 -9.25
C TYR A 80 3.12 6.58 -8.89
N ARG A 81 2.27 5.74 -9.48
CA ARG A 81 0.86 5.78 -9.16
C ARG A 81 0.30 4.37 -9.10
N LEU A 82 -0.78 4.24 -8.34
CA LEU A 82 -1.50 2.99 -8.21
C LEU A 82 -2.23 2.69 -9.53
N THR A 83 -2.15 1.45 -9.99
CA THR A 83 -2.94 1.02 -11.12
C THR A 83 -4.31 0.53 -10.65
N GLU A 84 -5.20 0.29 -11.58
CA GLU A 84 -6.49 -0.32 -11.27
C GLU A 84 -6.29 -1.67 -10.58
N ALA A 85 -5.33 -2.48 -11.08
CA ALA A 85 -5.00 -3.75 -10.46
C ALA A 85 -4.47 -3.56 -9.05
N GLY A 86 -3.64 -2.53 -8.82
CA GLY A 86 -3.13 -2.22 -7.49
C GLY A 86 -4.24 -1.86 -6.52
N SER A 87 -5.21 -1.05 -6.98
CA SER A 87 -6.39 -0.73 -6.18
C SER A 87 -7.19 -1.97 -5.83
N ALA A 88 -7.35 -2.88 -6.79
CA ALA A 88 -8.11 -4.12 -6.57
C ALA A 88 -7.42 -5.01 -5.53
N VAL A 89 -6.10 -5.13 -5.61
CA VAL A 89 -5.34 -5.92 -4.64
C VAL A 89 -5.46 -5.30 -3.25
N LEU A 90 -5.34 -3.98 -3.16
CA LEU A 90 -5.45 -3.29 -1.88
C LEU A 90 -6.85 -3.46 -1.29
N ALA A 91 -7.88 -3.39 -2.12
CA ALA A 91 -9.26 -3.61 -1.67
C ALA A 91 -9.44 -5.03 -1.15
N ALA A 92 -8.89 -6.03 -1.85
CA ALA A 92 -8.98 -7.42 -1.41
C ALA A 92 -8.27 -7.63 -0.07
N GLU A 93 -7.11 -6.99 0.10
CA GLU A 93 -6.39 -7.07 1.37
C GLU A 93 -7.18 -6.39 2.49
N THR A 94 -7.82 -5.26 2.20
CA THR A 94 -8.65 -4.56 3.17
C THR A 94 -9.79 -5.47 3.66
N GLU A 95 -10.42 -6.19 2.73
CA GLU A 95 -11.48 -7.13 3.10
C GLU A 95 -10.94 -8.27 3.97
N ARG A 96 -9.77 -8.80 3.61
CA ARG A 96 -9.15 -9.86 4.39
C ARG A 96 -8.83 -9.37 5.80
N LEU A 97 -8.26 -8.16 5.91
CA LEU A 97 -7.91 -7.60 7.22
C LEU A 97 -9.15 -7.31 8.05
N THR A 98 -10.23 -6.87 7.42
CA THR A 98 -11.50 -6.63 8.12
C THR A 98 -12.01 -7.93 8.76
N ALA A 99 -11.94 -9.03 8.02
CA ALA A 99 -12.37 -10.33 8.55
C ALA A 99 -11.48 -10.79 9.70
N VAL A 100 -10.16 -10.60 9.56
CA VAL A 100 -9.22 -10.96 10.62
C VAL A 100 -9.50 -10.14 11.88
N LEU A 101 -9.71 -8.84 11.71
CA LEU A 101 -9.98 -7.95 12.83
C LEU A 101 -11.28 -8.34 13.54
N ALA A 102 -12.31 -8.63 12.78
CA ALA A 102 -13.60 -9.05 13.34
C ALA A 102 -13.45 -10.32 14.18
N GLU A 103 -12.70 -11.29 13.66
CA GLU A 103 -12.45 -12.53 14.38
C GLU A 103 -11.64 -12.30 15.64
N ALA A 104 -10.62 -11.45 15.56
CA ALA A 104 -9.78 -11.14 16.71
C ALA A 104 -10.62 -10.48 17.82
N ARG A 105 -11.49 -9.52 17.44
CA ARG A 105 -12.33 -8.85 18.40
C ARG A 105 -13.30 -9.84 19.07
N ARG A 106 -13.86 -10.74 18.30
CA ARG A 106 -14.74 -11.76 18.82
C ARG A 106 -13.98 -12.72 19.75
N ALA A 107 -12.84 -13.22 19.30
CA ALA A 107 -12.07 -14.19 20.07
C ALA A 107 -11.56 -13.59 21.39
N LEU A 108 -11.19 -12.32 21.36
CA LEU A 108 -10.68 -11.63 22.54
C LEU A 108 -11.80 -10.97 23.35
N ARG A 109 -13.04 -11.06 22.90
CA ARG A 109 -14.22 -10.46 23.54
C ARG A 109 -14.11 -8.96 23.71
N LEU A 110 -13.42 -8.32 22.77
CA LEU A 110 -13.24 -6.88 22.85
C LEU A 110 -14.52 -6.12 22.61
N ASP A 111 -15.39 -6.62 21.72
CA ASP A 111 -16.67 -5.98 21.44
C ASP A 111 -17.65 -6.16 22.60
N GLU A 112 -17.63 -7.32 23.25
CA GLU A 112 -18.46 -7.59 24.41
C GLU A 112 -18.03 -6.74 25.60
N GLY A 113 -16.73 -6.60 25.78
CA GLY A 113 -16.18 -5.84 26.91
C GLY A 113 -16.63 -4.40 26.93
N ARG A 114 -16.96 -3.84 25.78
CA ARG A 114 -17.40 -2.45 25.71
C ARG A 114 -18.80 -2.23 26.22
N GLN A 115 -19.54 -3.30 26.39
CA GLN A 115 -20.91 -3.22 26.87
C GLN A 115 -21.00 -3.33 28.39
N ALA A 116 -19.92 -3.68 29.00
CA ALA A 116 -19.90 -3.88 30.46
C ALA A 116 -20.00 -2.57 31.23
#